data_434787be78af48f7b6106c76c6e2d3ea
#
_entry.id   434787be78af48f7b6106c76c6e2d3ea
#
_cell.length_a   1.000
_cell.length_b   1.000
_cell.length_c   1.000
_cell.angle_alpha   90.00
_cell.angle_beta   90.00
_cell.angle_gamma   90.00
#
_symmetry.space_group_name_H-M   'P 1'
#
loop_
_entity.id
_entity.type
_entity.pdbx_description
1 polymer ?
#
loop_
_entity_poly.entity_id
_entity_poly.type
_entity_poly.pdbx_seq_one_letter_code
_entity_poly.pdbx_strand_id
1 'polypeptide(L)'
;SPSLVPFEIAEKWPEELQGLALKNIEVTITPIQNEEPEKDNCHSGKKAKPVYSGFGEMLFTHFGVSGPLVLTASTMCDFVKYPSGFRLLLDTKPAIPENELENRVKKIFEEAPDRHYVNAIQSLFPSRFGDIIARLSGIDIGRTAKSINSKELGELCRLIKAVPMTISGTRGFDEAVITKGGVSVKEIDPSTMESKSVSGLYFAGEVLDVDAVTGGFNLQIAWSTGHLAGSSIR
;
A
#
# COMPACT_ATOMS: atom_id res chain seq x y z
N SER A 1 -5.81 -15.03 11.14
CA SER A 1 -5.90 -13.55 11.01
C SER A 1 -6.48 -13.16 9.65
N PRO A 2 -7.09 -11.98 9.51
CA PRO A 2 -7.55 -11.48 8.21
C PRO A 2 -6.35 -11.22 7.28
N SER A 3 -6.51 -11.50 5.99
CA SER A 3 -5.48 -11.28 4.97
C SER A 3 -6.12 -10.80 3.65
N LEU A 4 -5.35 -10.17 2.78
CA LEU A 4 -5.86 -9.44 1.62
C LEU A 4 -6.98 -8.47 2.06
N VAL A 5 -6.66 -7.59 2.98
CA VAL A 5 -7.61 -6.71 3.66
C VAL A 5 -7.25 -5.24 3.42
N PRO A 6 -8.23 -4.32 3.25
CA PRO A 6 -7.96 -2.91 3.11
C PRO A 6 -7.31 -2.30 4.36
N PHE A 7 -6.57 -1.19 4.16
CA PHE A 7 -5.95 -0.44 5.25
C PHE A 7 -6.81 0.74 5.69
N GLU A 8 -6.83 0.96 7.00
CA GLU A 8 -7.29 2.20 7.62
C GLU A 8 -6.15 3.21 7.65
N ILE A 9 -6.43 4.44 7.24
CA ILE A 9 -5.46 5.53 7.19
C ILE A 9 -5.81 6.57 8.25
N ALA A 10 -4.79 7.02 9.01
CA ALA A 10 -5.00 7.96 10.10
C ALA A 10 -5.33 9.39 9.64
N GLU A 11 -4.81 9.79 8.48
CA GLU A 11 -5.07 11.09 7.88
C GLU A 11 -6.49 11.14 7.30
N LYS A 12 -7.13 12.32 7.35
CA LYS A 12 -8.50 12.53 6.87
C LYS A 12 -8.62 12.75 5.36
N TRP A 13 -7.57 13.28 4.72
CA TRP A 13 -7.63 13.66 3.31
C TRP A 13 -7.90 12.49 2.33
N PRO A 14 -7.52 11.21 2.60
CA PRO A 14 -7.86 10.11 1.70
C PRO A 14 -9.37 9.88 1.55
N GLU A 15 -10.16 10.17 2.58
CA GLU A 15 -11.62 10.06 2.55
C GLU A 15 -12.25 10.96 1.48
N GLU A 16 -11.66 12.15 1.24
CA GLU A 16 -12.10 13.11 0.21
C GLU A 16 -11.92 12.55 -1.22
N LEU A 17 -11.07 11.54 -1.37
CA LEU A 17 -10.77 10.88 -2.63
C LEU A 17 -11.56 9.57 -2.84
N GLN A 18 -12.52 9.26 -1.97
CA GLN A 18 -13.33 8.04 -2.07
C GLN A 18 -13.77 7.77 -3.52
N GLY A 19 -13.53 6.54 -3.98
CA GLY A 19 -13.85 6.07 -5.33
C GLY A 19 -12.79 6.42 -6.39
N LEU A 20 -11.74 7.19 -6.06
CA LEU A 20 -10.63 7.46 -6.97
C LEU A 20 -9.66 6.28 -6.97
N ALA A 21 -9.40 5.73 -8.15
CA ALA A 21 -8.31 4.76 -8.37
C ALA A 21 -7.11 5.46 -9.00
N LEU A 22 -5.93 5.24 -8.42
CA LEU A 22 -4.65 5.62 -9.01
C LEU A 22 -3.99 4.40 -9.62
N LYS A 23 -3.59 4.52 -10.89
CA LYS A 23 -2.90 3.47 -11.65
C LYS A 23 -1.45 3.85 -11.89
N ASN A 24 -0.62 2.82 -12.12
CA ASN A 24 0.81 3.00 -12.40
C ASN A 24 1.53 3.81 -11.31
N ILE A 25 1.22 3.50 -10.07
CA ILE A 25 1.86 4.06 -8.87
C ILE A 25 2.76 3.03 -8.22
N GLU A 26 3.68 3.50 -7.38
CA GLU A 26 4.46 2.64 -6.49
C GLU A 26 4.14 2.98 -5.04
N VAL A 27 4.03 1.93 -4.22
CA VAL A 27 3.80 2.05 -2.77
C VAL A 27 4.95 1.38 -2.04
N THR A 28 5.53 2.10 -1.09
CA THR A 28 6.53 1.56 -0.14
C THR A 28 5.98 1.65 1.27
N ILE A 29 6.01 0.52 2.00
CA ILE A 29 5.48 0.44 3.36
C ILE A 29 6.61 0.08 4.32
N THR A 30 6.78 0.89 5.37
CA THR A 30 7.77 0.72 6.44
C THR A 30 7.10 0.69 7.81
N PRO A 31 7.53 -0.20 8.73
CA PRO A 31 7.04 -0.18 10.10
C PRO A 31 7.38 1.14 10.79
N ILE A 32 6.44 1.66 11.59
CA ILE A 32 6.71 2.76 12.51
C ILE A 32 7.37 2.14 13.73
N GLN A 33 8.63 2.50 13.96
CA GLN A 33 9.36 2.12 15.18
C GLN A 33 9.13 3.21 16.22
N ASN A 34 8.70 2.82 17.41
CA ASN A 34 8.76 3.72 18.56
C ASN A 34 10.24 3.93 18.85
N GLU A 35 10.76 5.10 18.54
CA GLU A 35 12.04 5.53 19.06
C GLU A 35 11.84 5.69 20.58
N GLU A 36 12.25 4.67 21.37
CA GLU A 36 12.62 4.96 22.74
C GLU A 36 13.79 5.95 22.65
N PRO A 37 13.79 7.03 23.46
CA PRO A 37 14.90 7.95 23.48
C PRO A 37 16.11 7.20 24.04
N GLU A 38 16.91 6.59 23.16
CA GLU A 38 18.23 6.09 23.54
C GLU A 38 19.04 7.28 24.02
N LYS A 39 19.28 7.30 25.34
CA LYS A 39 20.32 8.10 25.95
C LYS A 39 21.67 7.60 25.41
N ASP A 40 22.34 8.53 24.75
CA ASP A 40 23.76 8.50 24.40
C ASP A 40 24.18 7.79 23.11
N ASN A 41 24.80 8.64 22.31
CA ASN A 41 25.80 8.44 21.25
C ASN A 41 25.39 8.19 19.82
N CYS A 42 25.49 9.32 19.08
CA CYS A 42 26.14 9.47 17.76
C CYS A 42 26.03 8.32 16.74
N HIS A 43 25.38 8.65 15.59
CA HIS A 43 25.58 8.02 14.28
C HIS A 43 25.07 6.59 14.08
N SER A 44 23.83 6.49 13.79
CA SER A 44 23.23 5.77 12.64
C SER A 44 21.76 5.41 12.94
N GLY A 45 20.85 6.33 12.70
CA GLY A 45 19.43 5.99 12.55
C GLY A 45 19.30 5.02 11.37
N LYS A 46 19.36 3.72 11.63
CA LYS A 46 19.06 2.70 10.60
C LYS A 46 17.60 2.91 10.21
N LYS A 47 17.36 3.52 9.04
CA LYS A 47 16.03 3.59 8.46
C LYS A 47 15.43 2.19 8.47
N ALA A 48 14.23 2.04 9.02
CA ALA A 48 13.53 0.77 9.02
C ALA A 48 13.45 0.25 7.58
N LYS A 49 13.76 -1.04 7.39
CA LYS A 49 13.64 -1.65 6.05
C LYS A 49 12.16 -1.75 5.68
N PRO A 50 11.80 -1.44 4.42
CA PRO A 50 10.45 -1.65 3.95
C PRO A 50 10.03 -3.11 4.14
N VAL A 51 8.80 -3.33 4.60
CA VAL A 51 8.17 -4.66 4.63
C VAL A 51 7.52 -4.99 3.29
N TYR A 52 7.18 -3.94 2.52
CA TYR A 52 6.60 -4.08 1.20
C TYR A 52 7.03 -2.92 0.30
N SER A 53 7.28 -3.22 -0.97
CA SER A 53 7.35 -2.26 -2.08
C SER A 53 6.73 -2.93 -3.31
N GLY A 54 5.86 -2.20 -4.00
CA GLY A 54 5.16 -2.75 -5.16
C GLY A 54 4.60 -1.69 -6.08
N PHE A 55 4.47 -2.04 -7.35
CA PHE A 55 3.90 -1.23 -8.41
C PHE A 55 2.52 -1.76 -8.80
N GLY A 56 1.55 -0.86 -9.06
CA GLY A 56 0.22 -1.28 -9.45
C GLY A 56 -0.85 -0.21 -9.33
N GLU A 57 -2.02 -0.65 -8.85
CA GLU A 57 -3.22 0.16 -8.70
C GLU A 57 -3.68 0.19 -7.24
N MET A 58 -4.08 1.37 -6.76
CA MET A 58 -4.63 1.63 -5.44
C MET A 58 -5.96 2.38 -5.57
N LEU A 59 -6.91 2.05 -4.71
CA LEU A 59 -8.24 2.67 -4.61
C LEU A 59 -8.38 3.40 -3.27
N PHE A 60 -8.79 4.65 -3.32
CA PHE A 60 -9.20 5.39 -2.12
C PHE A 60 -10.63 5.03 -1.70
N THR A 61 -10.83 4.85 -0.40
CA THR A 61 -12.12 4.52 0.22
C THR A 61 -12.48 5.54 1.29
N HIS A 62 -13.67 5.44 1.87
CA HIS A 62 -14.10 6.32 2.98
C HIS A 62 -13.37 6.06 4.30
N PHE A 63 -12.57 5.02 4.42
CA PHE A 63 -11.79 4.69 5.62
C PHE A 63 -10.27 4.71 5.36
N GLY A 64 -9.85 4.82 4.11
CA GLY A 64 -8.44 4.79 3.77
C GLY A 64 -8.19 4.28 2.35
N VAL A 65 -7.50 3.15 2.21
CA VAL A 65 -7.07 2.63 0.91
C VAL A 65 -7.30 1.12 0.74
N SER A 66 -7.56 0.73 -0.50
CA SER A 66 -7.78 -0.65 -0.95
C SER A 66 -7.20 -0.86 -2.36
N GLY A 67 -7.61 -1.91 -3.03
CA GLY A 67 -7.17 -2.26 -4.38
C GLY A 67 -6.06 -3.32 -4.38
N PRO A 68 -5.74 -3.89 -5.55
CA PRO A 68 -4.88 -5.09 -5.65
C PRO A 68 -3.50 -4.91 -4.99
N LEU A 69 -2.90 -3.72 -5.14
CA LEU A 69 -1.60 -3.38 -4.56
C LEU A 69 -1.66 -3.37 -3.02
N VAL A 70 -2.69 -2.73 -2.47
CA VAL A 70 -2.91 -2.59 -1.02
C VAL A 70 -3.26 -3.93 -0.39
N LEU A 71 -4.17 -4.68 -1.00
CA LEU A 71 -4.55 -6.01 -0.53
C LEU A 71 -3.34 -6.94 -0.46
N THR A 72 -2.50 -6.94 -1.50
CA THR A 72 -1.25 -7.71 -1.50
C THR A 72 -0.31 -7.24 -0.39
N ALA A 73 -0.14 -5.92 -0.21
CA ALA A 73 0.72 -5.36 0.83
C ALA A 73 0.27 -5.77 2.24
N SER A 74 -1.05 -5.91 2.46
CA SER A 74 -1.59 -6.25 3.79
C SER A 74 -1.12 -7.62 4.29
N THR A 75 -0.78 -8.54 3.39
CA THR A 75 -0.25 -9.87 3.77
C THR A 75 1.13 -9.79 4.44
N MET A 76 1.86 -8.69 4.21
CA MET A 76 3.21 -8.45 4.74
C MET A 76 3.22 -7.55 6.00
N CYS A 77 2.08 -6.93 6.34
CA CYS A 77 1.96 -6.01 7.46
C CYS A 77 1.49 -6.74 8.73
N ASP A 78 2.42 -7.02 9.63
CA ASP A 78 2.15 -7.68 10.91
C ASP A 78 1.93 -6.65 12.02
N PHE A 79 0.68 -6.36 12.34
CA PHE A 79 0.29 -5.41 13.38
C PHE A 79 0.52 -5.92 14.81
N VAL A 80 0.70 -7.24 14.99
CA VAL A 80 1.09 -7.80 16.29
C VAL A 80 2.54 -7.45 16.58
N LYS A 81 3.39 -7.57 15.57
CA LYS A 81 4.82 -7.23 15.66
C LYS A 81 5.06 -5.71 15.68
N TYR A 82 4.24 -4.94 14.97
CA TYR A 82 4.39 -3.50 14.81
C TYR A 82 3.09 -2.76 15.22
N PRO A 83 2.79 -2.67 16.52
CA PRO A 83 1.53 -2.11 17.02
C PRO A 83 1.38 -0.61 16.75
N SER A 84 2.47 0.12 16.49
CA SER A 84 2.45 1.53 16.10
C SER A 84 2.00 1.75 14.64
N GLY A 85 1.74 0.66 13.90
CA GLY A 85 1.33 0.72 12.50
C GLY A 85 2.50 0.90 11.52
N PHE A 86 2.16 1.41 10.34
CA PHE A 86 3.12 1.51 9.24
C PHE A 86 3.01 2.87 8.56
N ARG A 87 4.15 3.34 8.05
CA ARG A 87 4.20 4.46 7.11
C ARG A 87 4.10 3.94 5.69
N LEU A 88 3.14 4.46 4.93
CA LEU A 88 3.00 4.25 3.51
C LEU A 88 3.50 5.50 2.78
N LEU A 89 4.40 5.32 1.83
CA LEU A 89 4.85 6.34 0.90
C LEU A 89 4.34 5.98 -0.49
N LEU A 90 3.58 6.90 -1.08
CA LEU A 90 3.00 6.74 -2.41
C LEU A 90 3.80 7.55 -3.43
N ASP A 91 4.50 6.87 -4.33
CA ASP A 91 5.07 7.47 -5.54
C ASP A 91 4.01 7.47 -6.65
N THR A 92 3.59 8.67 -7.03
CA THR A 92 2.54 8.84 -8.04
C THR A 92 3.07 8.88 -9.47
N LYS A 93 4.39 8.94 -9.64
CA LYS A 93 5.10 9.03 -10.93
C LYS A 93 6.36 8.16 -10.92
N PRO A 94 6.26 6.83 -10.65
CA PRO A 94 7.44 5.98 -10.46
C PRO A 94 8.33 5.88 -11.71
N ALA A 95 7.74 6.00 -12.90
CA ALA A 95 8.48 5.95 -14.16
C ALA A 95 9.35 7.20 -14.43
N ILE A 96 9.18 8.29 -13.64
CA ILE A 96 9.87 9.56 -13.86
C ILE A 96 10.85 9.79 -12.69
N PRO A 97 12.16 9.88 -12.92
CA PRO A 97 13.13 10.27 -11.90
C PRO A 97 12.84 11.69 -11.35
N GLU A 98 13.24 11.95 -10.10
CA GLU A 98 12.93 13.22 -9.42
C GLU A 98 13.44 14.45 -10.19
N ASN A 99 14.65 14.40 -10.70
CA ASN A 99 15.25 15.48 -11.50
C ASN A 99 14.49 15.75 -12.82
N GLU A 100 13.98 14.70 -13.46
CA GLU A 100 13.16 14.83 -14.67
C GLU A 100 11.77 15.38 -14.34
N LEU A 101 11.19 14.94 -13.21
CA LEU A 101 9.93 15.50 -12.72
C LEU A 101 10.04 16.99 -12.41
N GLU A 102 11.13 17.43 -11.75
CA GLU A 102 11.40 18.85 -11.51
C GLU A 102 11.44 19.66 -12.80
N ASN A 103 12.18 19.18 -13.81
CA ASN A 103 12.25 19.83 -15.10
C ASN A 103 10.88 19.93 -15.79
N ARG A 104 10.06 18.87 -15.67
CA ARG A 104 8.71 18.84 -16.23
C ARG A 104 7.78 19.81 -15.53
N VAL A 105 7.79 19.87 -14.21
CA VAL A 105 6.95 20.81 -13.43
C VAL A 105 7.40 22.25 -13.70
N LYS A 106 8.72 22.51 -13.77
CA LYS A 106 9.28 23.80 -14.12
C LYS A 106 8.78 24.28 -15.49
N LYS A 107 8.82 23.41 -16.49
CA LYS A 107 8.30 23.71 -17.82
C LYS A 107 6.81 24.05 -17.82
N ILE A 108 5.98 23.28 -17.07
CA ILE A 108 4.55 23.59 -16.89
C ILE A 108 4.35 24.98 -16.29
N PHE A 109 5.18 25.38 -15.33
CA PHE A 109 5.10 26.71 -14.70
C PHE A 109 5.56 27.83 -15.64
N GLU A 110 6.58 27.59 -16.46
CA GLU A 110 7.07 28.54 -17.48
C GLU A 110 6.06 28.75 -18.62
N GLU A 111 5.30 27.71 -19.00
CA GLU A 111 4.25 27.80 -20.03
C GLU A 111 3.01 28.58 -19.57
N ALA A 112 2.75 28.66 -18.26
CA ALA A 112 1.60 29.37 -17.71
C ALA A 112 1.95 30.14 -16.42
N PRO A 113 2.84 31.15 -16.48
CA PRO A 113 3.46 31.79 -15.31
C PRO A 113 2.46 32.52 -14.42
N ASP A 114 1.42 33.11 -14.99
CA ASP A 114 0.38 33.85 -14.24
C ASP A 114 -0.77 32.99 -13.75
N ARG A 115 -0.80 31.72 -14.14
CA ARG A 115 -1.81 30.77 -13.65
C ARG A 115 -1.51 30.37 -12.19
N HIS A 116 -2.55 30.16 -11.38
CA HIS A 116 -2.36 29.56 -10.06
C HIS A 116 -1.63 28.24 -10.20
N TYR A 117 -0.59 27.99 -9.37
CA TYR A 117 0.23 26.78 -9.48
C TYR A 117 -0.60 25.51 -9.28
N VAL A 118 -1.64 25.55 -8.43
CA VAL A 118 -2.56 24.43 -8.22
C VAL A 118 -3.17 23.97 -9.55
N ASN A 119 -3.67 24.92 -10.34
CA ASN A 119 -4.24 24.62 -11.65
C ASN A 119 -3.19 24.17 -12.69
N ALA A 120 -1.94 24.59 -12.53
CA ALA A 120 -0.84 24.16 -13.39
C ALA A 120 -0.49 22.68 -13.13
N ILE A 121 -0.35 22.28 -11.87
CA ILE A 121 -0.03 20.90 -11.50
C ILE A 121 -1.20 19.91 -11.70
N GLN A 122 -2.45 20.37 -11.78
CA GLN A 122 -3.60 19.50 -12.08
C GLN A 122 -3.45 18.73 -13.40
N SER A 123 -2.66 19.24 -14.35
CA SER A 123 -2.34 18.50 -15.58
C SER A 123 -1.59 17.19 -15.34
N LEU A 124 -0.99 17.01 -14.17
CA LEU A 124 -0.25 15.80 -13.76
C LEU A 124 -1.13 14.74 -13.12
N PHE A 125 -2.32 15.10 -12.64
CA PHE A 125 -3.16 14.26 -11.79
C PHE A 125 -4.66 14.35 -12.15
N PRO A 126 -5.49 13.39 -11.70
CA PRO A 126 -6.91 13.63 -11.56
C PRO A 126 -7.16 14.87 -10.67
N SER A 127 -8.10 15.75 -11.04
CA SER A 127 -8.28 17.07 -10.41
C SER A 127 -8.37 17.01 -8.89
N ARG A 128 -9.21 16.12 -8.33
CA ARG A 128 -9.37 15.93 -6.87
C ARG A 128 -8.05 15.58 -6.18
N PHE A 129 -7.20 14.77 -6.81
CA PHE A 129 -5.91 14.41 -6.23
C PHE A 129 -4.88 15.56 -6.35
N GLY A 130 -4.92 16.32 -7.44
CA GLY A 130 -4.10 17.53 -7.60
C GLY A 130 -4.37 18.56 -6.50
N ASP A 131 -5.63 18.74 -6.09
CA ASP A 131 -6.01 19.64 -4.98
C ASP A 131 -5.42 19.16 -3.64
N ILE A 132 -5.42 17.84 -3.40
CA ILE A 132 -4.78 17.26 -2.21
C ILE A 132 -3.28 17.52 -2.21
N ILE A 133 -2.59 17.26 -3.32
CA ILE A 133 -1.14 17.51 -3.45
C ILE A 133 -0.83 18.99 -3.19
N ALA A 134 -1.64 19.90 -3.72
CA ALA A 134 -1.46 21.33 -3.48
C ALA A 134 -1.58 21.68 -1.99
N ARG A 135 -2.58 21.16 -1.28
CA ARG A 135 -2.73 21.37 0.16
C ARG A 135 -1.60 20.77 0.97
N LEU A 136 -1.17 19.56 0.64
CA LEU A 136 -0.10 18.87 1.34
C LEU A 136 1.29 19.51 1.10
N SER A 137 1.47 20.24 0.00
CA SER A 137 2.74 20.94 -0.29
C SER A 137 3.05 22.06 0.69
N GLY A 138 2.03 22.57 1.41
CA GLY A 138 2.17 23.74 2.29
C GLY A 138 2.36 25.08 1.56
N ILE A 139 2.35 25.07 0.22
CA ILE A 139 2.43 26.30 -0.58
C ILE A 139 1.04 26.96 -0.62
N ASP A 140 0.97 28.27 -0.43
CA ASP A 140 -0.30 29.00 -0.51
C ASP A 140 -0.97 28.80 -1.88
N ILE A 141 -2.19 28.28 -1.86
CA ILE A 141 -2.97 27.93 -3.06
C ILE A 141 -3.27 29.12 -3.97
N GLY A 142 -3.27 30.34 -3.44
CA GLY A 142 -3.47 31.59 -4.18
C GLY A 142 -2.26 32.04 -5.01
N ARG A 143 -1.10 31.41 -4.85
CA ARG A 143 0.12 31.81 -5.55
C ARG A 143 0.12 31.39 -7.02
N THR A 144 0.74 32.23 -7.85
CA THR A 144 0.95 31.96 -9.27
C THR A 144 2.19 31.09 -9.48
N ALA A 145 2.22 30.34 -10.59
CA ALA A 145 3.33 29.44 -10.95
C ALA A 145 4.70 30.14 -10.95
N LYS A 146 4.78 31.39 -11.48
CA LYS A 146 6.01 32.16 -11.49
C LYS A 146 6.54 32.59 -10.12
N SER A 147 5.68 32.55 -9.09
CA SER A 147 6.07 32.94 -7.73
C SER A 147 6.66 31.79 -6.92
N ILE A 148 6.64 30.56 -7.45
CA ILE A 148 7.19 29.38 -6.80
C ILE A 148 8.71 29.37 -7.01
N ASN A 149 9.46 29.36 -5.91
CA ASN A 149 10.92 29.30 -5.97
C ASN A 149 11.44 27.86 -6.16
N SER A 150 12.72 27.72 -6.47
CA SER A 150 13.33 26.39 -6.74
C SER A 150 13.30 25.45 -5.56
N LYS A 151 13.35 25.96 -4.32
CA LYS A 151 13.26 25.10 -3.11
C LYS A 151 11.85 24.53 -2.96
N GLU A 152 10.83 25.39 -3.10
CA GLU A 152 9.42 24.97 -3.06
C GLU A 152 9.09 24.00 -4.18
N LEU A 153 9.63 24.23 -5.38
CA LEU A 153 9.49 23.30 -6.51
C LEU A 153 10.08 21.92 -6.19
N GLY A 154 11.29 21.86 -5.64
CA GLY A 154 11.92 20.60 -5.24
C GLY A 154 11.14 19.89 -4.13
N GLU A 155 10.61 20.62 -3.14
CA GLU A 155 9.76 20.07 -2.08
C GLU A 155 8.44 19.52 -2.62
N LEU A 156 7.81 20.22 -3.56
CA LEU A 156 6.62 19.73 -4.28
C LEU A 156 6.91 18.44 -5.05
N CYS A 157 8.04 18.38 -5.77
CA CYS A 157 8.42 17.18 -6.52
C CYS A 157 8.72 15.99 -5.61
N ARG A 158 9.38 16.21 -4.47
CA ARG A 158 9.58 15.17 -3.44
C ARG A 158 8.27 14.68 -2.86
N LEU A 159 7.31 15.58 -2.61
CA LEU A 159 5.97 15.19 -2.18
C LEU A 159 5.29 14.32 -3.23
N ILE A 160 5.33 14.69 -4.51
CA ILE A 160 4.75 13.90 -5.62
C ILE A 160 5.36 12.49 -5.69
N LYS A 161 6.65 12.36 -5.38
CA LYS A 161 7.38 11.09 -5.36
C LYS A 161 7.18 10.28 -4.07
N ALA A 162 6.70 10.89 -3.00
CA ALA A 162 6.56 10.23 -1.70
C ALA A 162 5.45 10.86 -0.86
N VAL A 163 4.18 10.74 -1.33
CA VAL A 163 3.02 11.21 -0.57
C VAL A 163 2.85 10.35 0.68
N PRO A 164 2.97 10.92 1.88
CA PRO A 164 2.94 10.15 3.12
C PRO A 164 1.52 9.86 3.56
N MET A 165 1.30 8.62 4.02
CA MET A 165 0.11 8.17 4.74
C MET A 165 0.51 7.27 5.92
N THR A 166 -0.27 7.28 6.97
CA THR A 166 -0.08 6.43 8.14
C THR A 166 -1.13 5.34 8.18
N ILE A 167 -0.71 4.09 8.04
CA ILE A 167 -1.58 2.92 8.18
C ILE A 167 -1.74 2.66 9.68
N SER A 168 -2.95 2.88 10.20
CA SER A 168 -3.30 2.71 11.61
C SER A 168 -3.84 1.30 11.93
N GLY A 169 -4.36 0.59 10.91
CA GLY A 169 -4.96 -0.72 11.07
C GLY A 169 -5.45 -1.31 9.76
N THR A 170 -6.21 -2.38 9.90
CA THR A 170 -6.91 -3.07 8.80
C THR A 170 -8.40 -3.15 9.09
N ARG A 171 -9.22 -3.34 8.05
CA ARG A 171 -10.68 -3.48 8.18
C ARG A 171 -11.15 -4.81 8.82
N GLY A 172 -10.22 -5.65 9.25
CA GLY A 172 -10.57 -6.87 9.96
C GLY A 172 -11.20 -7.94 9.08
N PHE A 173 -11.89 -8.90 9.73
CA PHE A 173 -12.49 -10.06 9.06
C PHE A 173 -13.66 -9.71 8.14
N ASP A 174 -14.39 -8.64 8.40
CA ASP A 174 -15.59 -8.28 7.63
C ASP A 174 -15.26 -7.86 6.19
N GLU A 175 -14.06 -7.36 5.94
CA GLU A 175 -13.59 -6.94 4.62
C GLU A 175 -12.37 -7.73 4.11
N ALA A 176 -11.95 -8.76 4.82
CA ALA A 176 -10.86 -9.63 4.39
C ALA A 176 -11.31 -10.53 3.22
N VAL A 177 -10.50 -10.59 2.17
CA VAL A 177 -10.78 -11.48 1.03
C VAL A 177 -10.50 -12.93 1.39
N ILE A 178 -9.48 -13.17 2.24
CA ILE A 178 -9.09 -14.50 2.73
C ILE A 178 -8.70 -14.43 4.21
N THR A 179 -8.55 -15.58 4.82
CA THR A 179 -7.94 -15.74 6.14
C THR A 179 -6.54 -16.34 6.06
N LYS A 180 -5.68 -15.95 6.97
CA LYS A 180 -4.31 -16.45 7.13
C LYS A 180 -4.20 -17.27 8.41
N GLY A 181 -3.43 -18.38 8.34
CA GLY A 181 -3.35 -19.38 9.39
C GLY A 181 -4.31 -20.53 9.13
N GLY A 182 -4.17 -21.61 9.87
CA GLY A 182 -4.97 -22.83 9.71
C GLY A 182 -4.22 -24.08 10.12
N VAL A 183 -4.59 -25.21 9.53
CA VAL A 183 -3.92 -26.48 9.73
C VAL A 183 -2.56 -26.46 9.04
N SER A 184 -1.50 -26.72 9.81
CA SER A 184 -0.13 -26.71 9.28
C SER A 184 0.04 -27.68 8.11
N VAL A 185 0.50 -27.17 6.97
CA VAL A 185 0.77 -28.02 5.79
C VAL A 185 1.81 -29.11 6.04
N LYS A 186 2.62 -28.98 7.08
CA LYS A 186 3.59 -30.00 7.49
C LYS A 186 2.93 -31.25 8.05
N GLU A 187 1.70 -31.13 8.56
CA GLU A 187 0.90 -32.20 9.12
C GLU A 187 0.03 -32.91 8.08
N ILE A 188 0.06 -32.48 6.84
CA ILE A 188 -0.74 -32.97 5.73
C ILE A 188 0.16 -33.69 4.72
N ASP A 189 -0.31 -34.83 4.21
CA ASP A 189 0.32 -35.50 3.07
C ASP A 189 -0.02 -34.73 1.78
N PRO A 190 0.98 -34.11 1.08
CA PRO A 190 0.72 -33.32 -0.10
C PRO A 190 0.25 -34.16 -1.32
N SER A 191 0.33 -35.49 -1.26
CA SER A 191 -0.09 -36.37 -2.36
C SER A 191 -1.55 -36.80 -2.25
N THR A 192 -2.15 -36.70 -1.06
CA THR A 192 -3.51 -37.17 -0.77
C THR A 192 -4.37 -36.13 -0.05
N MET A 193 -3.75 -35.12 0.55
CA MET A 193 -4.37 -34.14 1.48
C MET A 193 -4.87 -34.80 2.78
N GLU A 194 -4.44 -36.02 3.10
CA GLU A 194 -4.78 -36.72 4.36
C GLU A 194 -3.89 -36.22 5.51
N SER A 195 -4.44 -36.17 6.71
CA SER A 195 -3.67 -35.88 7.93
C SER A 195 -2.64 -36.99 8.17
N LYS A 196 -1.40 -36.60 8.47
CA LYS A 196 -0.34 -37.57 8.87
C LYS A 196 -0.56 -38.16 10.26
N SER A 197 -1.38 -37.51 11.10
CA SER A 197 -1.62 -37.89 12.49
C SER A 197 -2.95 -38.65 12.69
N VAL A 198 -3.94 -38.44 11.80
CA VAL A 198 -5.28 -39.01 11.92
C VAL A 198 -5.68 -39.64 10.58
N SER A 199 -5.68 -40.94 10.49
CA SER A 199 -6.09 -41.66 9.28
C SER A 199 -7.57 -41.42 8.95
N GLY A 200 -7.86 -41.24 7.66
CA GLY A 200 -9.21 -40.97 7.15
C GLY A 200 -9.67 -39.52 7.30
N LEU A 201 -8.83 -38.61 7.84
CA LEU A 201 -9.12 -37.19 7.97
C LEU A 201 -8.39 -36.41 6.87
N TYR A 202 -9.13 -35.69 6.03
CA TYR A 202 -8.61 -34.92 4.91
C TYR A 202 -8.87 -33.42 5.12
N PHE A 203 -7.97 -32.57 4.62
CA PHE A 203 -8.08 -31.10 4.68
C PHE A 203 -7.89 -30.49 3.30
N ALA A 204 -8.70 -29.50 2.95
CA ALA A 204 -8.62 -28.80 1.66
C ALA A 204 -9.07 -27.34 1.77
N GLY A 205 -8.61 -26.50 0.87
CA GLY A 205 -8.99 -25.08 0.81
C GLY A 205 -8.38 -24.24 1.91
N GLU A 206 -9.06 -23.17 2.29
CA GLU A 206 -8.56 -22.14 3.23
C GLU A 206 -8.37 -22.62 4.68
N VAL A 207 -8.84 -23.82 5.02
CA VAL A 207 -8.55 -24.42 6.33
C VAL A 207 -7.08 -24.78 6.49
N LEU A 208 -6.35 -24.93 5.38
CA LEU A 208 -4.91 -25.12 5.36
C LEU A 208 -4.19 -23.79 5.62
N ASP A 209 -3.06 -23.86 6.34
CA ASP A 209 -2.17 -22.69 6.52
C ASP A 209 -1.38 -22.40 5.22
N VAL A 210 -2.13 -21.97 4.21
CA VAL A 210 -1.63 -21.54 2.89
C VAL A 210 -2.43 -20.34 2.45
N ASP A 211 -1.75 -19.21 2.25
CA ASP A 211 -2.31 -18.00 1.68
C ASP A 211 -1.45 -17.46 0.55
N ALA A 212 -2.07 -16.92 -0.47
CA ALA A 212 -1.43 -16.35 -1.63
C ALA A 212 -1.93 -14.92 -1.89
N VAL A 213 -1.19 -14.18 -2.70
CA VAL A 213 -1.53 -12.81 -3.13
C VAL A 213 -2.79 -12.78 -4.01
N THR A 214 -3.24 -11.58 -4.36
CA THR A 214 -4.35 -11.35 -5.31
C THR A 214 -4.06 -11.99 -6.68
N GLY A 215 -5.13 -12.34 -7.44
CA GLY A 215 -5.01 -12.91 -8.78
C GLY A 215 -5.63 -14.32 -8.95
N GLY A 216 -6.49 -14.74 -8.01
CA GLY A 216 -7.20 -16.02 -8.10
C GLY A 216 -6.42 -17.23 -7.57
N PHE A 217 -5.21 -17.04 -7.07
CA PHE A 217 -4.35 -18.13 -6.57
C PHE A 217 -5.00 -18.89 -5.41
N ASN A 218 -5.67 -18.22 -4.49
CA ASN A 218 -6.34 -18.83 -3.35
C ASN A 218 -7.48 -19.77 -3.79
N LEU A 219 -8.27 -19.36 -4.80
CA LEU A 219 -9.28 -20.20 -5.42
C LEU A 219 -8.65 -21.44 -6.10
N GLN A 220 -7.54 -21.24 -6.80
CA GLN A 220 -6.83 -22.35 -7.44
C GLN A 220 -6.30 -23.35 -6.41
N ILE A 221 -5.75 -22.88 -5.28
CA ILE A 221 -5.32 -23.72 -4.16
C ILE A 221 -6.52 -24.51 -3.61
N ALA A 222 -7.66 -23.83 -3.38
CA ALA A 222 -8.85 -24.49 -2.84
C ALA A 222 -9.38 -25.58 -3.78
N TRP A 223 -9.45 -25.31 -5.09
CA TRP A 223 -9.91 -26.31 -6.07
C TRP A 223 -8.93 -27.47 -6.22
N SER A 224 -7.63 -27.20 -6.28
CA SER A 224 -6.62 -28.25 -6.45
C SER A 224 -6.57 -29.17 -5.25
N THR A 225 -6.56 -28.62 -4.03
CA THR A 225 -6.54 -29.40 -2.80
C THR A 225 -7.86 -30.14 -2.56
N GLY A 226 -9.01 -29.53 -2.90
CA GLY A 226 -10.32 -30.17 -2.83
C GLY A 226 -10.46 -31.34 -3.80
N HIS A 227 -10.00 -31.18 -5.03
CA HIS A 227 -9.97 -32.27 -6.03
C HIS A 227 -9.10 -33.43 -5.56
N LEU A 228 -7.88 -33.11 -5.08
CA LEU A 228 -6.92 -34.10 -4.64
C LEU A 228 -7.45 -34.91 -3.41
N ALA A 229 -7.99 -34.20 -2.41
CA ALA A 229 -8.61 -34.83 -1.25
C ALA A 229 -9.76 -35.78 -1.66
N GLY A 230 -10.69 -35.26 -2.48
CA GLY A 230 -11.85 -36.07 -2.93
C GLY A 230 -11.46 -37.29 -3.77
N SER A 231 -10.39 -37.18 -4.58
CA SER A 231 -9.89 -38.33 -5.36
C SER A 231 -9.10 -39.35 -4.54
N SER A 232 -8.67 -38.98 -3.34
CA SER A 232 -7.85 -39.81 -2.44
C SER A 232 -8.67 -40.59 -1.41
N ILE A 233 -9.93 -40.23 -1.19
CA ILE A 233 -10.83 -40.93 -0.28
C ILE A 233 -11.11 -42.32 -0.84
N ARG A 234 -10.86 -43.37 -0.03
CA ARG A 234 -11.06 -44.77 -0.37
C ARG A 234 -12.24 -45.34 0.38
#